data_dccd39e9ef05882ac6e00f0186cb9150
#
_entry.id   dccd39e9ef05882ac6e00f0186cb9150
#
_cell.length_a   1.000
_cell.length_b   1.000
_cell.length_c   1.000
_cell.angle_alpha   90.00
_cell.angle_beta   90.00
_cell.angle_gamma   90.00
#
_symmetry.space_group_name_H-M   'P 1'
#
loop_
_entity.id
_entity.type
_entity.pdbx_description
1 polymer ?
#
loop_
_entity_poly.entity_id
_entity_poly.type
_entity_poly.pdbx_seq_one_letter_code
_entity_poly.pdbx_strand_id
1 'polypeptide(L)'
;IEVVGKVNNRPEKLINKNEPNGEIEMEVEGLTILNEAETPPIDVSGDGREIDEEVRLKYRYLDLRRERLQQNIRSRFKVMQFIRNELAKEGFTEIETPNLSATTPEGSRDYIVPSRLEKGKFYSLPQSPQQYKQLLMVAGFEKYFQFARCFRDEDTRGDRQPEFTQMDLEMSFVSREAVMALNERLLIDLVKNVYPEKKIQAIPFPRLSFAEAIRKHQSDKPDLRMDKKDPNLLAFCWVIDFPFFEKNEEIGGWTFTHNPFSSPKPEHLDWLLKKEKISEILTTQYDVVLNGFEIGGGSIRNHQPATLKAVFQIMGYDDERIEKNF
;
A
#
# COMPACT_ATOMS: atom_id res chain seq x y z
N ILE A 1 -10.56 23.91 30.34
CA ILE A 1 -11.19 24.00 31.66
C ILE A 1 -10.61 22.95 32.62
N GLU A 2 -10.59 23.25 33.91
CA GLU A 2 -10.35 22.31 34.99
C GLU A 2 -11.65 22.17 35.80
N VAL A 3 -12.03 20.96 36.07
CA VAL A 3 -13.27 20.67 36.83
C VAL A 3 -12.90 19.85 38.05
N VAL A 4 -13.34 20.30 39.22
CA VAL A 4 -13.22 19.60 40.50
C VAL A 4 -14.62 19.22 40.97
N GLY A 5 -14.80 17.98 41.40
CA GLY A 5 -16.10 17.52 41.82
C GLY A 5 -16.11 16.07 42.23
N LYS A 6 -17.31 15.57 42.60
CA LYS A 6 -17.55 14.20 43.05
C LYS A 6 -18.10 13.37 41.88
N VAL A 7 -17.49 12.22 41.62
CA VAL A 7 -17.99 11.26 40.64
C VAL A 7 -19.08 10.40 41.28
N ASN A 8 -20.26 10.37 40.68
CA ASN A 8 -21.41 9.60 41.11
C ASN A 8 -21.86 8.65 39.99
N ASN A 9 -22.52 7.54 40.34
CA ASN A 9 -23.19 6.72 39.35
C ASN A 9 -24.44 7.45 38.84
N ARG A 10 -24.68 7.43 37.53
CA ARG A 10 -25.95 7.92 36.98
C ARG A 10 -27.11 7.00 37.41
N PRO A 11 -28.29 7.56 37.69
CA PRO A 11 -29.51 6.77 37.79
C PRO A 11 -29.71 5.93 36.50
N GLU A 12 -30.22 4.72 36.63
CA GLU A 12 -30.41 3.77 35.51
C GLU A 12 -31.06 4.41 34.27
N LYS A 13 -32.02 5.33 34.50
CA LYS A 13 -32.75 6.05 33.43
C LYS A 13 -31.86 7.04 32.62
N LEU A 14 -30.73 7.45 33.18
CA LEU A 14 -29.84 8.44 32.61
C LEU A 14 -28.53 7.82 32.07
N ILE A 15 -28.37 6.51 32.17
CA ILE A 15 -27.24 5.77 31.64
C ILE A 15 -27.22 5.89 30.09
N ASN A 16 -26.18 6.45 29.53
CA ASN A 16 -25.96 6.47 28.09
C ASN A 16 -24.97 5.37 27.68
N LYS A 17 -25.50 4.23 27.22
CA LYS A 17 -24.68 3.08 26.79
C LYS A 17 -23.85 3.32 25.55
N ASN A 18 -24.09 4.42 24.82
CA ASN A 18 -23.37 4.77 23.59
C ASN A 18 -22.17 5.68 23.84
N GLU A 19 -21.94 6.08 25.09
CA GLU A 19 -20.80 6.93 25.47
C GLU A 19 -19.85 6.20 26.41
N PRO A 20 -18.52 6.37 26.25
CA PRO A 20 -17.56 5.94 27.25
C PRO A 20 -17.89 6.59 28.60
N ASN A 21 -17.91 5.78 29.66
CA ASN A 21 -18.27 6.21 31.02
C ASN A 21 -19.69 6.80 31.12
N GLY A 22 -20.62 6.41 30.24
CA GLY A 22 -21.99 6.91 30.24
C GLY A 22 -22.83 6.47 31.48
N GLU A 23 -22.28 5.61 32.33
CA GLU A 23 -22.86 5.18 33.64
C GLU A 23 -22.49 6.12 34.80
N ILE A 24 -21.55 7.04 34.61
CA ILE A 24 -21.11 7.96 35.65
C ILE A 24 -21.38 9.43 35.28
N GLU A 25 -21.44 10.27 36.26
CA GLU A 25 -21.52 11.73 36.11
C GLU A 25 -20.72 12.42 37.21
N MET A 26 -20.33 13.64 36.98
CA MET A 26 -19.61 14.46 37.95
C MET A 26 -20.52 15.56 38.48
N GLU A 27 -20.71 15.57 39.80
CA GLU A 27 -21.27 16.70 40.52
C GLU A 27 -20.18 17.76 40.71
N VAL A 28 -20.29 18.85 39.95
CA VAL A 28 -19.23 19.86 39.86
C VAL A 28 -19.25 20.77 41.11
N GLU A 29 -18.15 20.82 41.84
CA GLU A 29 -17.94 21.70 42.98
C GLU A 29 -17.11 22.92 42.59
N GLY A 30 -16.25 22.82 41.60
CA GLY A 30 -15.44 23.93 41.11
C GLY A 30 -15.15 23.81 39.61
N LEU A 31 -15.14 24.98 38.92
CA LEU A 31 -14.81 25.08 37.51
C LEU A 31 -13.84 26.24 37.30
N THR A 32 -12.70 25.98 36.72
CA THR A 32 -11.71 26.99 36.35
C THR A 32 -11.51 27.02 34.83
N ILE A 33 -11.61 28.16 34.20
CA ILE A 33 -11.25 28.37 32.81
C ILE A 33 -9.73 28.54 32.75
N LEU A 34 -9.03 27.51 32.20
CA LEU A 34 -7.58 27.54 32.08
C LEU A 34 -7.15 28.46 30.93
N ASN A 35 -7.91 28.41 29.83
CA ASN A 35 -7.70 29.23 28.66
C ASN A 35 -9.00 29.40 27.87
N GLU A 36 -9.23 30.59 27.36
CA GLU A 36 -10.35 30.86 26.48
C GLU A 36 -10.05 30.43 25.05
N ALA A 37 -11.07 30.04 24.30
CA ALA A 37 -10.97 29.64 22.89
C ALA A 37 -12.13 30.30 22.11
N GLU A 38 -11.84 30.68 20.89
CA GLU A 38 -12.87 31.08 19.93
C GLU A 38 -13.71 29.84 19.52
N THR A 39 -14.91 30.12 19.00
CA THR A 39 -15.75 29.04 18.44
C THR A 39 -15.02 28.36 17.29
N PRO A 40 -14.88 27.02 17.31
CA PRO A 40 -14.22 26.28 16.23
C PRO A 40 -14.93 26.52 14.89
N PRO A 41 -14.19 26.65 13.78
CA PRO A 41 -14.75 26.91 12.45
C PRO A 41 -15.54 25.73 11.87
N ILE A 42 -15.43 24.55 12.47
CA ILE A 42 -16.22 23.35 12.15
C ILE A 42 -16.69 22.69 13.43
N ASP A 43 -17.87 22.10 13.38
CA ASP A 43 -18.33 21.22 14.46
C ASP A 43 -17.50 19.92 14.44
N VAL A 44 -17.06 19.47 15.62
CA VAL A 44 -16.25 18.26 15.82
C VAL A 44 -17.00 17.15 16.56
N SER A 45 -18.27 17.34 16.87
CA SER A 45 -19.06 16.42 17.70
C SER A 45 -19.48 15.14 16.97
N GLY A 46 -19.84 15.23 15.68
CA GLY A 46 -20.32 14.09 14.88
C GLY A 46 -19.20 13.33 14.16
N ASP A 47 -19.58 12.47 13.23
CA ASP A 47 -18.63 11.71 12.39
C ASP A 47 -18.04 12.55 11.23
N GLY A 48 -18.62 13.73 10.96
CA GLY A 48 -18.15 14.74 10.01
C GLY A 48 -18.47 14.45 8.56
N ARG A 49 -19.27 13.44 8.24
CA ARG A 49 -19.61 13.10 6.86
C ARG A 49 -20.50 14.12 6.19
N GLU A 50 -21.22 14.88 6.98
CA GLU A 50 -22.09 16.00 6.56
C GLU A 50 -21.33 17.28 6.20
N ILE A 51 -20.03 17.36 6.56
CA ILE A 51 -19.18 18.52 6.28
C ILE A 51 -18.37 18.23 5.01
N ASP A 52 -18.32 19.22 4.14
CA ASP A 52 -17.55 19.17 2.91
C ASP A 52 -16.09 18.76 3.16
N GLU A 53 -15.55 17.90 2.32
CA GLU A 53 -14.22 17.34 2.51
C GLU A 53 -13.11 18.40 2.44
N GLU A 54 -13.24 19.41 1.57
CA GLU A 54 -12.26 20.49 1.46
C GLU A 54 -12.19 21.30 2.76
N VAL A 55 -13.35 21.57 3.37
CA VAL A 55 -13.43 22.26 4.66
C VAL A 55 -12.79 21.43 5.77
N ARG A 56 -13.05 20.13 5.81
CA ARG A 56 -12.45 19.20 6.76
C ARG A 56 -10.93 19.09 6.58
N LEU A 57 -10.45 19.09 5.35
CA LEU A 57 -9.01 19.09 5.05
C LEU A 57 -8.35 20.41 5.46
N LYS A 58 -9.00 21.53 5.22
CA LYS A 58 -8.52 22.85 5.68
C LYS A 58 -8.32 22.92 7.20
N TYR A 59 -9.25 22.36 7.95
CA TYR A 59 -9.21 22.32 9.42
C TYR A 59 -8.90 20.92 9.94
N ARG A 60 -7.96 20.20 9.27
CA ARG A 60 -7.67 18.79 9.53
C ARG A 60 -7.33 18.50 10.99
N TYR A 61 -6.65 19.41 11.68
CA TYR A 61 -6.29 19.26 13.09
C TYR A 61 -7.53 19.25 14.03
N LEU A 62 -8.61 19.91 13.65
CA LEU A 62 -9.89 19.84 14.34
C LEU A 62 -10.68 18.60 13.94
N ASP A 63 -10.72 18.27 12.64
CA ASP A 63 -11.40 17.09 12.13
C ASP A 63 -10.85 15.79 12.76
N LEU A 64 -9.54 15.73 13.04
CA LEU A 64 -8.89 14.62 13.73
C LEU A 64 -9.29 14.45 15.20
N ARG A 65 -10.06 15.37 15.79
CA ARG A 65 -10.68 15.17 17.12
C ARG A 65 -11.82 14.16 17.10
N ARG A 66 -12.38 13.87 15.93
CA ARG A 66 -13.44 12.87 15.77
C ARG A 66 -12.95 11.47 16.10
N GLU A 67 -13.73 10.74 16.89
CA GLU A 67 -13.36 9.39 17.32
C GLU A 67 -13.07 8.46 16.13
N ARG A 68 -13.92 8.47 15.10
CA ARG A 68 -13.74 7.66 13.89
C ARG A 68 -12.35 7.87 13.26
N LEU A 69 -11.91 9.13 13.11
CA LEU A 69 -10.62 9.43 12.50
C LEU A 69 -9.43 9.08 13.41
N GLN A 70 -9.59 9.30 14.72
CA GLN A 70 -8.59 8.86 15.69
C GLN A 70 -8.46 7.34 15.69
N GLN A 71 -9.57 6.62 15.61
CA GLN A 71 -9.59 5.16 15.51
C GLN A 71 -8.86 4.66 14.26
N ASN A 72 -9.09 5.31 13.10
CA ASN A 72 -8.40 4.96 11.87
C ASN A 72 -6.87 5.09 12.00
N ILE A 73 -6.40 6.19 12.61
CA ILE A 73 -4.96 6.41 12.83
C ILE A 73 -4.39 5.38 13.82
N ARG A 74 -5.11 5.14 14.92
CA ARG A 74 -4.70 4.12 15.93
C ARG A 74 -4.71 2.71 15.33
N SER A 75 -5.68 2.38 14.49
CA SER A 75 -5.74 1.10 13.77
C SER A 75 -4.55 0.95 12.82
N ARG A 76 -4.23 2.00 12.04
CA ARG A 76 -3.04 2.00 11.20
C ARG A 76 -1.76 1.74 12.01
N PHE A 77 -1.61 2.40 13.16
CA PHE A 77 -0.46 2.18 14.06
C PHE A 77 -0.38 0.71 14.52
N LYS A 78 -1.51 0.12 14.95
CA LYS A 78 -1.57 -1.28 15.38
C LYS A 78 -1.18 -2.24 14.26
N VAL A 79 -1.68 -2.00 13.03
CA VAL A 79 -1.32 -2.78 11.83
C VAL A 79 0.18 -2.72 11.57
N MET A 80 0.76 -1.52 11.54
CA MET A 80 2.20 -1.35 11.29
C MET A 80 3.04 -2.02 12.38
N GLN A 81 2.66 -1.87 13.64
CA GLN A 81 3.35 -2.51 14.76
C GLN A 81 3.28 -4.03 14.69
N PHE A 82 2.10 -4.59 14.38
CA PHE A 82 1.93 -6.03 14.21
C PHE A 82 2.84 -6.57 13.10
N ILE A 83 2.78 -5.97 11.90
CA ILE A 83 3.59 -6.38 10.76
C ILE A 83 5.08 -6.32 11.10
N ARG A 84 5.54 -5.24 11.74
CA ARG A 84 6.93 -5.06 12.17
C ARG A 84 7.39 -6.18 13.10
N ASN A 85 6.56 -6.53 14.06
CA ASN A 85 6.87 -7.60 15.01
C ASN A 85 6.93 -8.98 14.34
N GLU A 86 5.98 -9.28 13.44
CA GLU A 86 5.94 -10.58 12.76
C GLU A 86 7.10 -10.72 11.75
N LEU A 87 7.41 -9.68 10.97
CA LEU A 87 8.54 -9.72 10.05
C LEU A 87 9.89 -9.82 10.79
N ALA A 88 10.04 -9.16 11.93
CA ALA A 88 11.23 -9.30 12.77
C ALA A 88 11.42 -10.73 13.28
N LYS A 89 10.35 -11.42 13.68
CA LYS A 89 10.40 -12.84 14.08
C LYS A 89 10.81 -13.76 12.92
N GLU A 90 10.44 -13.40 11.69
CA GLU A 90 10.82 -14.11 10.46
C GLU A 90 12.27 -13.78 10.01
N GLY A 91 13.00 -12.94 10.76
CA GLY A 91 14.38 -12.57 10.48
C GLY A 91 14.55 -11.46 9.45
N PHE A 92 13.52 -10.66 9.21
CA PHE A 92 13.64 -9.46 8.39
C PHE A 92 14.29 -8.32 9.15
N THR A 93 15.08 -7.52 8.44
CA THR A 93 15.65 -6.28 8.94
C THR A 93 14.90 -5.09 8.37
N GLU A 94 14.42 -4.19 9.22
CA GLU A 94 13.83 -2.92 8.80
C GLU A 94 14.93 -1.93 8.44
N ILE A 95 14.94 -1.44 7.20
CA ILE A 95 15.97 -0.51 6.70
C ILE A 95 15.27 0.62 5.96
N GLU A 96 15.49 1.85 6.42
CA GLU A 96 15.01 3.06 5.73
C GLU A 96 15.94 3.40 4.56
N THR A 97 15.33 3.76 3.43
CA THR A 97 16.03 4.18 2.22
C THR A 97 15.84 5.69 1.97
N PRO A 98 16.77 6.35 1.24
CA PRO A 98 16.69 7.78 0.99
C PRO A 98 15.42 8.19 0.22
N ASN A 99 14.84 9.34 0.61
CA ASN A 99 13.75 9.98 -0.14
C ASN A 99 14.27 11.01 -1.17
N LEU A 100 15.48 11.55 -1.01
CA LEU A 100 16.14 12.34 -2.04
C LEU A 100 16.99 11.41 -2.91
N SER A 101 16.49 11.09 -4.09
CA SER A 101 17.05 10.06 -4.96
C SER A 101 17.30 10.58 -6.38
N ALA A 102 17.81 9.74 -7.24
CA ALA A 102 17.77 9.91 -8.67
C ALA A 102 16.42 9.42 -9.23
N THR A 103 16.07 9.88 -10.42
CA THR A 103 14.87 9.39 -11.12
C THR A 103 14.99 7.90 -11.46
N THR A 104 13.88 7.18 -11.37
CA THR A 104 13.82 5.75 -11.65
C THR A 104 12.70 5.46 -12.68
N PRO A 105 12.91 4.52 -13.62
CA PRO A 105 11.93 4.22 -14.66
C PRO A 105 10.85 3.25 -14.15
N GLU A 106 10.04 3.68 -13.17
CA GLU A 106 8.99 2.84 -12.55
C GLU A 106 7.59 3.07 -13.13
N GLY A 107 7.44 3.96 -14.12
CA GLY A 107 6.19 4.14 -14.86
C GLY A 107 5.39 5.39 -14.51
N SER A 108 5.47 5.91 -13.29
CA SER A 108 4.82 7.17 -12.90
C SER A 108 5.69 8.40 -13.23
N ARG A 109 5.09 9.59 -13.19
CA ARG A 109 5.87 10.83 -13.21
C ARG A 109 6.48 11.09 -11.83
N ASP A 110 7.71 11.60 -11.84
CA ASP A 110 8.45 11.91 -10.61
C ASP A 110 8.11 13.31 -10.09
N TYR A 111 8.03 13.43 -8.77
CA TYR A 111 8.18 14.73 -8.11
C TYR A 111 9.66 15.07 -8.02
N ILE A 112 10.04 16.27 -8.47
CA ILE A 112 11.43 16.72 -8.48
C ILE A 112 11.67 17.82 -7.45
N VAL A 113 12.85 17.78 -6.81
CA VAL A 113 13.32 18.77 -5.85
C VAL A 113 14.57 19.43 -6.40
N PRO A 114 14.60 20.76 -6.63
CA PRO A 114 15.79 21.45 -7.13
C PRO A 114 16.99 21.28 -6.18
N SER A 115 18.17 20.98 -6.75
CA SER A 115 19.41 20.97 -5.96
C SER A 115 19.91 22.38 -5.71
N ARG A 116 20.12 22.73 -4.46
CA ARG A 116 20.73 24.00 -4.09
C ARG A 116 22.26 24.03 -4.37
N LEU A 117 22.89 22.86 -4.29
CA LEU A 117 24.36 22.74 -4.44
C LEU A 117 24.78 22.62 -5.90
N GLU A 118 23.98 21.95 -6.72
CA GLU A 118 24.28 21.66 -8.12
C GLU A 118 23.28 22.37 -9.03
N LYS A 119 23.70 23.49 -9.64
CA LYS A 119 22.84 24.29 -10.53
C LYS A 119 22.36 23.44 -11.73
N GLY A 120 21.05 23.48 -11.98
CA GLY A 120 20.41 22.76 -13.09
C GLY A 120 20.21 21.26 -12.85
N LYS A 121 20.55 20.75 -11.65
CA LYS A 121 20.26 19.37 -11.26
C LYS A 121 19.10 19.31 -10.25
N PHE A 122 18.45 18.16 -10.21
CA PHE A 122 17.30 17.88 -9.37
C PHE A 122 17.46 16.53 -8.69
N TYR A 123 16.92 16.41 -7.50
CA TYR A 123 16.58 15.13 -6.89
C TYR A 123 15.20 14.72 -7.34
N SER A 124 14.93 13.41 -7.37
CA SER A 124 13.61 12.84 -7.52
C SER A 124 13.14 12.29 -6.17
N LEU A 125 11.84 12.41 -5.88
CA LEU A 125 11.22 11.67 -4.78
C LEU A 125 10.87 10.25 -5.27
N PRO A 126 11.09 9.19 -4.46
CA PRO A 126 11.00 7.82 -4.91
C PRO A 126 9.55 7.39 -5.16
N GLN A 127 9.29 6.78 -6.29
CA GLN A 127 8.02 6.14 -6.60
C GLN A 127 7.82 4.84 -5.79
N SER A 128 8.93 4.16 -5.51
CA SER A 128 9.10 3.05 -4.59
C SER A 128 10.59 2.90 -4.25
N PRO A 129 10.98 2.10 -3.24
CA PRO A 129 12.39 1.84 -2.94
C PRO A 129 13.01 0.74 -3.82
N GLN A 130 12.49 0.50 -5.04
CA GLN A 130 12.83 -0.68 -5.85
C GLN A 130 14.33 -0.87 -6.09
N GLN A 131 15.03 0.16 -6.52
CA GLN A 131 16.47 0.04 -6.75
C GLN A 131 17.26 -0.13 -5.46
N TYR A 132 16.88 0.59 -4.41
CA TYR A 132 17.56 0.49 -3.11
C TYR A 132 17.42 -0.90 -2.49
N LYS A 133 16.24 -1.50 -2.52
CA LYS A 133 16.04 -2.85 -1.97
C LYS A 133 16.80 -3.91 -2.76
N GLN A 134 16.94 -3.77 -4.08
CA GLN A 134 17.81 -4.64 -4.87
C GLN A 134 19.28 -4.49 -4.47
N LEU A 135 19.76 -3.26 -4.24
CA LEU A 135 21.11 -3.02 -3.73
C LEU A 135 21.32 -3.59 -2.33
N LEU A 136 20.29 -3.56 -1.48
CA LEU A 136 20.35 -4.20 -0.16
C LEU A 136 20.49 -5.73 -0.26
N MET A 137 19.82 -6.36 -1.24
CA MET A 137 20.05 -7.79 -1.52
C MET A 137 21.51 -8.06 -1.94
N VAL A 138 22.07 -7.23 -2.83
CA VAL A 138 23.49 -7.29 -3.21
C VAL A 138 24.41 -7.08 -2.01
N ALA A 139 24.03 -6.20 -1.07
CA ALA A 139 24.78 -5.95 0.17
C ALA A 139 24.67 -7.09 1.19
N GLY A 140 23.90 -8.16 0.91
CA GLY A 140 23.78 -9.34 1.77
C GLY A 140 22.66 -9.29 2.81
N PHE A 141 21.74 -8.33 2.72
CA PHE A 141 20.52 -8.35 3.54
C PHE A 141 19.50 -9.27 2.86
N GLU A 142 19.52 -10.55 3.17
CA GLU A 142 18.65 -11.53 2.52
C GLU A 142 17.16 -11.35 2.75
N LYS A 143 16.79 -10.64 3.81
CA LYS A 143 15.40 -10.30 4.17
C LYS A 143 15.31 -8.86 4.65
N TYR A 144 14.73 -8.01 3.84
CA TYR A 144 14.54 -6.59 4.09
C TYR A 144 13.05 -6.24 4.11
N PHE A 145 12.68 -5.27 4.91
CA PHE A 145 11.40 -4.57 4.79
C PHE A 145 11.52 -3.10 5.25
N GLN A 146 10.54 -2.28 4.86
CA GLN A 146 10.30 -0.97 5.44
C GLN A 146 8.85 -0.51 5.21
N PHE A 147 8.42 0.49 5.98
CA PHE A 147 7.24 1.28 5.65
C PHE A 147 7.67 2.50 4.85
N ALA A 148 7.83 2.32 3.54
CA ALA A 148 8.38 3.32 2.63
C ALA A 148 7.37 4.43 2.33
N ARG A 149 7.83 5.70 2.33
CA ARG A 149 7.10 6.81 1.74
C ARG A 149 7.33 6.79 0.24
N CYS A 150 6.23 6.75 -0.51
CA CYS A 150 6.23 6.69 -1.97
C CYS A 150 5.50 7.90 -2.53
N PHE A 151 5.99 8.40 -3.68
CA PHE A 151 5.50 9.61 -4.31
C PHE A 151 5.27 9.34 -5.79
N ARG A 152 4.04 9.57 -6.28
CA ARG A 152 3.69 9.39 -7.70
C ARG A 152 2.84 10.55 -8.15
N ASP A 153 3.31 11.28 -9.16
CA ASP A 153 2.56 12.37 -9.78
C ASP A 153 1.56 11.79 -10.79
N GLU A 154 0.45 11.33 -10.26
CA GLU A 154 -0.66 10.73 -10.99
C GLU A 154 -1.97 11.40 -10.59
N ASP A 155 -2.99 11.29 -11.44
CA ASP A 155 -4.33 11.75 -11.12
C ASP A 155 -4.90 10.96 -9.92
N THR A 156 -5.43 11.68 -8.96
CA THR A 156 -6.07 11.08 -7.78
C THR A 156 -7.34 10.34 -8.18
N ARG A 157 -7.48 9.09 -7.77
CA ARG A 157 -8.66 8.25 -8.03
C ARG A 157 -9.00 7.43 -6.78
N GLY A 158 -10.24 7.50 -6.34
CA GLY A 158 -10.69 6.73 -5.19
C GLY A 158 -9.87 7.07 -3.95
N ASP A 159 -9.14 6.08 -3.42
CA ASP A 159 -8.26 6.21 -2.25
C ASP A 159 -6.78 6.45 -2.59
N ARG A 160 -6.43 6.56 -3.88
CA ARG A 160 -5.05 6.81 -4.31
C ARG A 160 -4.67 8.26 -4.12
N GLN A 161 -3.55 8.48 -3.44
CA GLN A 161 -2.97 9.78 -3.16
C GLN A 161 -1.57 9.87 -3.77
N PRO A 162 -1.12 11.07 -4.18
CA PRO A 162 0.22 11.25 -4.76
C PRO A 162 1.35 10.94 -3.78
N GLU A 163 1.08 11.00 -2.47
CA GLU A 163 1.97 10.59 -1.40
C GLU A 163 1.30 9.52 -0.55
N PHE A 164 1.92 8.35 -0.42
CA PHE A 164 1.38 7.22 0.32
C PHE A 164 2.48 6.38 0.97
N THR A 165 2.09 5.41 1.77
CA THR A 165 3.03 4.50 2.42
C THR A 165 2.83 3.08 1.90
N GLN A 166 3.92 2.42 1.51
CA GLN A 166 3.96 0.99 1.22
C GLN A 166 4.61 0.24 2.38
N MET A 167 4.04 -0.89 2.78
CA MET A 167 4.81 -1.93 3.42
C MET A 167 5.55 -2.67 2.30
N ASP A 168 6.84 -2.42 2.20
CA ASP A 168 7.70 -2.95 1.17
C ASP A 168 8.63 -4.00 1.75
N LEU A 169 8.80 -5.12 1.08
CA LEU A 169 9.71 -6.18 1.46
C LEU A 169 10.44 -6.78 0.26
N GLU A 170 11.66 -7.29 0.49
CA GLU A 170 12.42 -8.03 -0.50
C GLU A 170 13.12 -9.22 0.16
N MET A 171 13.22 -10.32 -0.56
CA MET A 171 13.84 -11.55 -0.11
C MET A 171 14.76 -12.14 -1.19
N SER A 172 15.93 -12.61 -0.79
CA SER A 172 16.84 -13.33 -1.68
C SER A 172 16.56 -14.84 -1.67
N PHE A 173 16.91 -15.52 -2.77
CA PHE A 173 16.90 -16.99 -2.91
C PHE A 173 15.55 -17.66 -2.67
N VAL A 174 14.46 -17.00 -3.04
CA VAL A 174 13.09 -17.46 -2.84
C VAL A 174 12.33 -17.64 -4.14
N SER A 175 11.32 -18.49 -4.11
CA SER A 175 10.34 -18.62 -5.18
C SER A 175 9.15 -17.66 -4.99
N ARG A 176 8.38 -17.40 -6.05
CA ARG A 176 7.11 -16.67 -5.98
C ARG A 176 6.19 -17.27 -4.91
N GLU A 177 6.08 -18.60 -4.89
CA GLU A 177 5.20 -19.30 -3.96
C GLU A 177 5.60 -19.08 -2.49
N ALA A 178 6.91 -18.99 -2.21
CA ALA A 178 7.40 -18.73 -0.86
C ALA A 178 7.04 -17.32 -0.39
N VAL A 179 7.18 -16.31 -1.27
CA VAL A 179 6.82 -14.91 -0.95
C VAL A 179 5.30 -14.78 -0.78
N MET A 180 4.50 -15.38 -1.66
CA MET A 180 3.04 -15.39 -1.53
C MET A 180 2.59 -16.07 -0.23
N ALA A 181 3.17 -17.21 0.12
CA ALA A 181 2.84 -17.94 1.36
C ALA A 181 3.18 -17.12 2.62
N LEU A 182 4.31 -16.42 2.64
CA LEU A 182 4.68 -15.52 3.73
C LEU A 182 3.64 -14.41 3.90
N ASN A 183 3.29 -13.73 2.81
CA ASN A 183 2.32 -12.64 2.84
C ASN A 183 0.91 -13.11 3.18
N GLU A 184 0.48 -14.27 2.67
CA GLU A 184 -0.82 -14.85 3.01
C GLU A 184 -0.90 -15.15 4.51
N ARG A 185 0.11 -15.79 5.10
CA ARG A 185 0.17 -16.03 6.54
C ARG A 185 0.15 -14.72 7.32
N LEU A 186 0.97 -13.74 6.93
CA LEU A 186 1.02 -12.42 7.57
C LEU A 186 -0.34 -11.72 7.58
N LEU A 187 -1.07 -11.74 6.47
CA LEU A 187 -2.41 -11.15 6.34
C LEU A 187 -3.44 -11.91 7.16
N ILE A 188 -3.41 -13.24 7.17
CA ILE A 188 -4.30 -14.06 8.00
C ILE A 188 -4.09 -13.76 9.48
N ASP A 189 -2.84 -13.73 9.93
CA ASP A 189 -2.50 -13.47 11.32
C ASP A 189 -2.77 -12.03 11.72
N LEU A 190 -2.57 -11.07 10.81
CA LEU A 190 -2.97 -9.68 11.00
C LEU A 190 -4.49 -9.57 11.29
N VAL A 191 -5.31 -10.18 10.43
CA VAL A 191 -6.77 -10.15 10.63
C VAL A 191 -7.14 -10.78 11.98
N LYS A 192 -6.63 -11.96 12.28
CA LYS A 192 -6.94 -12.64 13.54
C LYS A 192 -6.58 -11.87 14.81
N ASN A 193 -5.44 -11.16 14.77
CA ASN A 193 -4.91 -10.51 15.98
C ASN A 193 -5.32 -9.03 16.11
N VAL A 194 -5.53 -8.33 15.00
CA VAL A 194 -5.82 -6.88 15.01
C VAL A 194 -7.31 -6.61 14.78
N TYR A 195 -7.98 -7.48 14.03
CA TYR A 195 -9.39 -7.34 13.65
C TYR A 195 -10.19 -8.64 13.88
N PRO A 196 -10.25 -9.14 15.12
CA PRO A 196 -10.88 -10.43 15.43
C PRO A 196 -12.38 -10.51 15.12
N GLU A 197 -13.03 -9.35 14.94
CA GLU A 197 -14.42 -9.24 14.50
C GLU A 197 -14.61 -9.51 12.99
N LYS A 198 -13.53 -9.43 12.19
CA LYS A 198 -13.57 -9.68 10.75
C LYS A 198 -13.45 -11.18 10.44
N LYS A 199 -14.07 -11.59 9.33
CA LYS A 199 -14.10 -12.98 8.88
C LYS A 199 -13.44 -13.11 7.51
N ILE A 200 -12.38 -13.91 7.40
CA ILE A 200 -11.79 -14.27 6.14
C ILE A 200 -12.66 -15.33 5.48
N GLN A 201 -13.12 -15.07 4.25
CA GLN A 201 -14.07 -15.92 3.53
C GLN A 201 -13.49 -17.29 3.17
N ALA A 202 -12.24 -17.35 2.76
CA ALA A 202 -11.58 -18.59 2.36
C ALA A 202 -10.09 -18.58 2.73
N ILE A 203 -9.59 -19.70 3.24
CA ILE A 203 -8.19 -20.00 3.52
C ILE A 203 -7.92 -21.41 2.99
N PRO A 204 -6.91 -21.62 2.14
CA PRO A 204 -6.02 -20.63 1.54
C PRO A 204 -6.76 -19.65 0.62
N PHE A 205 -6.13 -18.49 0.33
CA PHE A 205 -6.72 -17.51 -0.56
C PHE A 205 -6.89 -18.08 -1.97
N PRO A 206 -8.07 -17.95 -2.60
CA PRO A 206 -8.28 -18.37 -3.98
C PRO A 206 -7.26 -17.74 -4.93
N ARG A 207 -6.84 -18.48 -5.96
CA ARG A 207 -5.92 -18.03 -7.00
C ARG A 207 -6.64 -17.98 -8.33
N LEU A 208 -6.51 -16.86 -9.03
CA LEU A 208 -7.04 -16.62 -10.37
C LEU A 208 -5.87 -16.19 -11.26
N SER A 209 -5.79 -16.72 -12.48
CA SER A 209 -4.93 -16.09 -13.48
C SER A 209 -5.54 -14.75 -13.89
N PHE A 210 -4.70 -13.81 -14.34
CA PHE A 210 -5.16 -12.53 -14.89
C PHE A 210 -6.24 -12.75 -15.96
N ALA A 211 -6.03 -13.67 -16.90
CA ALA A 211 -6.99 -13.99 -17.95
C ALA A 211 -8.34 -14.51 -17.40
N GLU A 212 -8.31 -15.29 -16.31
CA GLU A 212 -9.54 -15.73 -15.63
C GLU A 212 -10.26 -14.60 -14.92
N ALA A 213 -9.50 -13.72 -14.22
CA ALA A 213 -10.07 -12.57 -13.52
C ALA A 213 -10.79 -11.65 -14.51
N ILE A 214 -10.14 -11.30 -15.63
CA ILE A 214 -10.76 -10.48 -16.69
C ILE A 214 -11.97 -11.19 -17.29
N ARG A 215 -11.86 -12.46 -17.64
CA ARG A 215 -12.97 -13.21 -18.28
C ARG A 215 -14.20 -13.34 -17.39
N LYS A 216 -14.01 -13.64 -16.09
CA LYS A 216 -15.09 -13.93 -15.13
C LYS A 216 -15.65 -12.68 -14.46
N HIS A 217 -14.81 -11.70 -14.21
CA HIS A 217 -15.14 -10.54 -13.36
C HIS A 217 -14.96 -9.20 -14.05
N GLN A 218 -14.44 -9.17 -15.30
CA GLN A 218 -14.13 -7.95 -16.07
C GLN A 218 -13.20 -6.98 -15.31
N SER A 219 -12.38 -7.53 -14.44
CA SER A 219 -11.45 -6.77 -13.59
C SER A 219 -10.32 -7.66 -13.14
N ASP A 220 -9.12 -7.10 -13.03
CA ASP A 220 -7.96 -7.67 -12.36
C ASP A 220 -8.06 -7.58 -10.82
N LYS A 221 -9.07 -6.89 -10.31
CA LYS A 221 -9.35 -6.67 -8.88
C LYS A 221 -10.75 -7.16 -8.50
N PRO A 222 -11.04 -8.48 -8.61
CA PRO A 222 -12.38 -8.99 -8.41
C PRO A 222 -12.83 -8.89 -6.94
N ASP A 223 -14.07 -8.46 -6.72
CA ASP A 223 -14.73 -8.59 -5.43
C ASP A 223 -15.41 -9.96 -5.33
N LEU A 224 -14.79 -10.89 -4.63
CA LEU A 224 -15.23 -12.27 -4.48
C LEU A 224 -16.15 -12.49 -3.27
N ARG A 225 -16.59 -11.46 -2.56
CA ARG A 225 -17.49 -11.62 -1.41
C ARG A 225 -18.80 -12.30 -1.79
N MET A 226 -19.18 -13.29 -1.05
CA MET A 226 -20.51 -13.94 -1.17
C MET A 226 -21.63 -13.01 -0.70
N ASP A 227 -21.37 -12.21 0.34
CA ASP A 227 -22.25 -11.14 0.80
C ASP A 227 -21.49 -9.80 0.79
N LYS A 228 -21.79 -8.97 -0.21
CA LYS A 228 -21.18 -7.64 -0.36
C LYS A 228 -21.72 -6.61 0.65
N LYS A 229 -22.77 -6.94 1.39
CA LYS A 229 -23.36 -6.08 2.41
C LYS A 229 -22.77 -6.32 3.80
N ASP A 230 -22.13 -7.47 4.03
CA ASP A 230 -21.43 -7.74 5.28
C ASP A 230 -20.11 -6.96 5.35
N PRO A 231 -20.02 -5.91 6.20
CA PRO A 231 -18.80 -5.12 6.33
C PRO A 231 -17.66 -5.87 7.02
N ASN A 232 -17.96 -7.02 7.63
CA ASN A 232 -16.98 -7.84 8.34
C ASN A 232 -16.42 -8.98 7.48
N LEU A 233 -16.96 -9.20 6.28
CA LEU A 233 -16.51 -10.25 5.40
C LEU A 233 -15.31 -9.77 4.54
N LEU A 234 -14.19 -10.49 4.67
CA LEU A 234 -12.96 -10.24 3.94
C LEU A 234 -12.73 -11.38 2.93
N ALA A 235 -12.88 -11.09 1.65
CA ALA A 235 -12.65 -12.01 0.55
C ALA A 235 -11.32 -11.66 -0.14
N PHE A 236 -10.24 -12.26 0.35
CA PHE A 236 -8.93 -12.18 -0.28
C PHE A 236 -8.85 -13.11 -1.49
N CYS A 237 -8.09 -12.71 -2.51
CA CYS A 237 -7.61 -13.61 -3.56
C CYS A 237 -6.26 -13.16 -4.11
N TRP A 238 -5.58 -14.08 -4.76
CA TRP A 238 -4.40 -13.81 -5.56
C TRP A 238 -4.79 -13.73 -7.03
N VAL A 239 -4.32 -12.69 -7.72
CA VAL A 239 -4.32 -12.63 -9.18
C VAL A 239 -2.89 -12.80 -9.65
N ILE A 240 -2.65 -13.74 -10.57
CA ILE A 240 -1.32 -14.17 -10.99
C ILE A 240 -1.21 -14.24 -12.51
N ASP A 241 0.02 -14.41 -13.00
CA ASP A 241 0.29 -14.65 -14.43
C ASP A 241 -0.18 -13.49 -15.31
N PHE A 242 0.25 -12.27 -14.95
CA PHE A 242 -0.03 -11.05 -15.71
C PHE A 242 0.74 -11.04 -17.04
N PRO A 243 0.16 -10.45 -18.11
CA PRO A 243 0.92 -10.14 -19.32
C PRO A 243 2.16 -9.30 -18.99
N PHE A 244 3.27 -9.55 -19.66
CA PHE A 244 4.47 -8.74 -19.47
C PHE A 244 4.35 -7.39 -20.18
N PHE A 245 3.88 -7.44 -21.43
CA PHE A 245 3.85 -6.31 -22.33
C PHE A 245 2.43 -6.00 -22.81
N GLU A 246 2.18 -4.73 -23.05
CA GLU A 246 1.02 -4.22 -23.76
C GLU A 246 1.46 -3.27 -24.88
N LYS A 247 0.61 -3.11 -25.88
CA LYS A 247 0.86 -2.11 -26.93
C LYS A 247 0.51 -0.73 -26.41
N ASN A 248 1.45 0.18 -26.57
CA ASN A 248 1.23 1.59 -26.34
C ASN A 248 0.98 2.28 -27.69
N GLU A 249 -0.25 2.73 -27.91
CA GLU A 249 -0.67 3.35 -29.17
C GLU A 249 0.01 4.72 -29.40
N GLU A 250 0.32 5.45 -28.33
CA GLU A 250 0.95 6.78 -28.43
C GLU A 250 2.39 6.72 -28.96
N ILE A 251 3.16 5.72 -28.52
CA ILE A 251 4.55 5.52 -28.96
C ILE A 251 4.69 4.52 -30.11
N GLY A 252 3.61 3.85 -30.48
CA GLY A 252 3.58 2.83 -31.55
C GLY A 252 4.42 1.59 -31.25
N GLY A 253 4.71 1.31 -29.97
CA GLY A 253 5.61 0.25 -29.52
C GLY A 253 5.03 -0.59 -28.39
N TRP A 254 5.92 -1.34 -27.72
CA TRP A 254 5.57 -2.11 -26.54
C TRP A 254 5.95 -1.36 -25.27
N THR A 255 5.12 -1.47 -24.24
CA THR A 255 5.43 -1.06 -22.87
C THR A 255 5.11 -2.20 -21.90
N PHE A 256 5.55 -2.11 -20.67
CA PHE A 256 5.21 -3.09 -19.63
C PHE A 256 3.84 -2.81 -19.04
N THR A 257 3.16 -3.84 -18.53
CA THR A 257 1.85 -3.70 -17.88
C THR A 257 1.96 -3.22 -16.42
N HIS A 258 2.92 -3.73 -15.64
CA HIS A 258 3.13 -3.37 -14.22
C HIS A 258 4.46 -2.69 -13.98
N ASN A 259 5.55 -3.40 -14.27
CA ASN A 259 6.92 -2.88 -14.14
C ASN A 259 7.90 -3.69 -14.99
N PRO A 260 9.04 -3.10 -15.39
CA PRO A 260 10.03 -3.79 -16.23
C PRO A 260 10.91 -4.78 -15.48
N PHE A 261 10.88 -4.78 -14.13
CA PHE A 261 11.78 -5.55 -13.29
C PHE A 261 11.23 -6.94 -12.93
N SER A 262 10.01 -7.27 -13.34
CA SER A 262 9.44 -8.60 -13.16
C SER A 262 10.15 -9.63 -14.03
N SER A 263 10.39 -10.84 -13.50
CA SER A 263 10.87 -11.96 -14.30
C SER A 263 9.75 -12.52 -15.17
N PRO A 264 10.04 -12.92 -16.42
CA PRO A 264 9.09 -13.72 -17.18
C PRO A 264 8.87 -15.09 -16.49
N LYS A 265 7.75 -15.73 -16.79
CA LYS A 265 7.59 -17.15 -16.41
C LYS A 265 8.71 -17.98 -17.05
N PRO A 266 9.22 -19.01 -16.37
CA PRO A 266 10.34 -19.82 -16.90
C PRO A 266 10.09 -20.36 -18.31
N GLU A 267 8.86 -20.79 -18.59
CA GLU A 267 8.44 -21.33 -19.90
C GLU A 267 8.41 -20.27 -21.01
N HIS A 268 8.42 -18.97 -20.68
CA HIS A 268 8.43 -17.87 -21.65
C HIS A 268 9.79 -17.18 -21.79
N LEU A 269 10.81 -17.67 -21.08
CA LEU A 269 12.16 -17.09 -21.09
C LEU A 269 12.76 -17.03 -22.49
N ASP A 270 12.63 -18.13 -23.24
CA ASP A 270 13.13 -18.23 -24.62
C ASP A 270 12.44 -17.23 -25.55
N TRP A 271 11.14 -17.03 -25.38
CA TRP A 271 10.39 -16.05 -26.19
C TRP A 271 10.87 -14.62 -25.92
N LEU A 272 11.13 -14.30 -24.65
CA LEU A 272 11.68 -13.01 -24.27
C LEU A 272 13.05 -12.76 -24.91
N LEU A 273 13.98 -13.72 -24.79
CA LEU A 273 15.34 -13.59 -25.31
C LEU A 273 15.37 -13.51 -26.85
N LYS A 274 14.49 -14.24 -27.52
CA LYS A 274 14.35 -14.19 -28.99
C LYS A 274 13.47 -13.02 -29.47
N LYS A 275 12.80 -12.31 -28.56
CA LYS A 275 11.81 -11.25 -28.84
C LYS A 275 10.66 -11.74 -29.72
N GLU A 276 10.24 -12.98 -29.48
CA GLU A 276 9.14 -13.62 -30.16
C GLU A 276 7.90 -13.66 -29.26
N LYS A 277 6.70 -13.74 -29.85
CA LYS A 277 5.42 -13.88 -29.16
C LYS A 277 5.26 -12.87 -27.99
N ILE A 278 5.69 -11.64 -28.18
CA ILE A 278 5.78 -10.62 -27.12
C ILE A 278 4.45 -10.46 -26.37
N SER A 279 3.32 -10.48 -27.08
CA SER A 279 1.98 -10.35 -26.49
C SER A 279 1.55 -11.56 -25.64
N GLU A 280 2.25 -12.70 -25.74
CA GLU A 280 1.93 -13.91 -25.02
C GLU A 280 2.84 -14.14 -23.80
N ILE A 281 3.88 -13.30 -23.63
CA ILE A 281 4.81 -13.41 -22.51
C ILE A 281 4.10 -13.03 -21.22
N LEU A 282 4.07 -13.97 -20.27
CA LEU A 282 3.55 -13.77 -18.93
C LEU A 282 4.67 -13.59 -17.93
N THR A 283 4.40 -12.83 -16.88
CA THR A 283 5.34 -12.56 -15.78
C THR A 283 5.11 -13.47 -14.57
N THR A 284 6.04 -13.41 -13.64
CA THR A 284 5.88 -13.95 -12.28
C THR A 284 5.12 -12.99 -11.35
N GLN A 285 4.57 -11.90 -11.87
CA GLN A 285 3.77 -10.93 -11.11
C GLN A 285 2.58 -11.59 -10.44
N TYR A 286 2.28 -11.14 -9.24
CA TYR A 286 1.10 -11.49 -8.48
C TYR A 286 0.59 -10.27 -7.73
N ASP A 287 -0.72 -10.14 -7.62
CA ASP A 287 -1.39 -9.14 -6.80
C ASP A 287 -2.26 -9.83 -5.76
N VAL A 288 -2.28 -9.30 -4.56
CA VAL A 288 -3.26 -9.65 -3.53
C VAL A 288 -4.40 -8.64 -3.56
N VAL A 289 -5.59 -9.17 -3.73
CA VAL A 289 -6.83 -8.40 -3.83
C VAL A 289 -7.71 -8.68 -2.63
N LEU A 290 -8.29 -7.64 -2.06
CA LEU A 290 -9.24 -7.71 -0.96
C LEU A 290 -10.50 -6.92 -1.32
N ASN A 291 -11.65 -7.60 -1.39
CA ASN A 291 -12.96 -6.97 -1.58
C ASN A 291 -13.04 -6.02 -2.78
N GLY A 292 -12.35 -6.35 -3.88
CA GLY A 292 -12.32 -5.52 -5.09
C GLY A 292 -11.22 -4.46 -5.13
N PHE A 293 -10.31 -4.46 -4.16
CA PHE A 293 -9.16 -3.55 -4.11
C PHE A 293 -7.86 -4.34 -4.16
N GLU A 294 -6.93 -3.94 -5.00
CA GLU A 294 -5.54 -4.36 -4.92
C GLU A 294 -4.90 -3.73 -3.68
N ILE A 295 -4.50 -4.57 -2.73
CA ILE A 295 -3.88 -4.13 -1.49
C ILE A 295 -2.36 -4.33 -1.47
N GLY A 296 -1.83 -4.99 -2.48
CA GLY A 296 -0.40 -5.19 -2.66
C GLY A 296 -0.11 -6.09 -3.84
N GLY A 297 1.14 -6.12 -4.27
CA GLY A 297 1.60 -6.94 -5.37
C GLY A 297 3.11 -7.13 -5.33
N GLY A 298 3.62 -8.01 -6.16
CA GLY A 298 5.04 -8.30 -6.26
C GLY A 298 5.36 -9.28 -7.37
N SER A 299 6.64 -9.57 -7.53
CA SER A 299 7.12 -10.56 -8.50
C SER A 299 8.46 -11.11 -8.09
N ILE A 300 8.88 -12.20 -8.72
CA ILE A 300 10.31 -12.54 -8.76
C ILE A 300 10.99 -11.55 -9.70
N ARG A 301 12.09 -10.96 -9.25
CA ARG A 301 12.80 -9.92 -10.01
C ARG A 301 13.61 -10.51 -11.14
N ASN A 302 13.68 -9.76 -12.24
CA ASN A 302 14.48 -10.08 -13.40
C ASN A 302 15.95 -9.77 -13.11
N HIS A 303 16.63 -10.69 -12.43
CA HIS A 303 18.01 -10.53 -11.94
C HIS A 303 19.08 -10.95 -12.98
N GLN A 304 18.68 -11.48 -14.12
CA GLN A 304 19.61 -11.89 -15.18
C GLN A 304 19.83 -10.73 -16.17
N PRO A 305 21.08 -10.25 -16.37
CA PRO A 305 21.33 -9.10 -17.25
C PRO A 305 20.80 -9.25 -18.67
N ALA A 306 20.95 -10.45 -19.27
CA ALA A 306 20.48 -10.71 -20.63
C ALA A 306 18.96 -10.57 -20.77
N THR A 307 18.20 -11.06 -19.79
CA THR A 307 16.72 -10.99 -19.79
C THR A 307 16.24 -9.58 -19.51
N LEU A 308 16.87 -8.87 -18.57
CA LEU A 308 16.55 -7.46 -18.30
C LEU A 308 16.82 -6.58 -19.52
N LYS A 309 17.98 -6.79 -20.17
CA LYS A 309 18.33 -6.10 -21.43
C LYS A 309 17.29 -6.36 -22.52
N ALA A 310 16.84 -7.61 -22.69
CA ALA A 310 15.82 -7.95 -23.67
C ALA A 310 14.50 -7.22 -23.42
N VAL A 311 14.06 -7.08 -22.16
CA VAL A 311 12.86 -6.31 -21.78
C VAL A 311 12.98 -4.86 -22.28
N PHE A 312 14.06 -4.16 -21.94
CA PHE A 312 14.24 -2.76 -22.34
C PHE A 312 14.39 -2.59 -23.84
N GLN A 313 15.06 -3.54 -24.52
CA GLN A 313 15.16 -3.52 -25.99
C GLN A 313 13.78 -3.72 -26.68
N ILE A 314 12.89 -4.56 -26.13
CA ILE A 314 11.51 -4.69 -26.63
C ILE A 314 10.76 -3.36 -26.49
N MET A 315 11.02 -2.61 -25.42
CA MET A 315 10.46 -1.27 -25.19
C MET A 315 11.11 -0.16 -26.03
N GLY A 316 12.08 -0.49 -26.87
CA GLY A 316 12.75 0.47 -27.78
C GLY A 316 13.93 1.23 -27.17
N TYR A 317 14.47 0.78 -26.02
CA TYR A 317 15.70 1.35 -25.48
C TYR A 317 16.91 0.79 -26.24
N ASP A 318 17.85 1.66 -26.58
CA ASP A 318 19.15 1.26 -27.12
C ASP A 318 20.11 0.77 -26.00
N ASP A 319 21.19 0.12 -26.41
CA ASP A 319 22.15 -0.46 -25.47
C ASP A 319 22.85 0.61 -24.62
N GLU A 320 23.17 1.78 -25.19
CA GLU A 320 23.81 2.88 -24.46
C GLU A 320 22.92 3.40 -23.33
N ARG A 321 21.65 3.59 -23.62
CA ARG A 321 20.65 4.02 -22.62
C ARG A 321 20.44 2.98 -21.53
N ILE A 322 20.47 1.69 -21.88
CA ILE A 322 20.34 0.59 -20.90
C ILE A 322 21.55 0.57 -19.97
N GLU A 323 22.77 0.60 -20.50
CA GLU A 323 24.01 0.57 -19.71
C GLU A 323 24.19 1.78 -18.80
N LYS A 324 23.65 2.93 -19.20
CA LYS A 324 23.72 4.16 -18.39
C LYS A 324 22.77 4.14 -17.18
N ASN A 325 21.65 3.44 -17.26
CA ASN A 325 20.57 3.51 -16.27
C ASN A 325 20.47 2.23 -15.42
N PHE A 326 21.09 1.14 -15.84
CA PHE A 326 21.03 -0.19 -15.23
C PHE A 326 22.41 -0.88 -15.29
#